data_27501a5d44b71c4a03aeb0262cfac191
#
_entry.id   27501a5d44b71c4a03aeb0262cfac191
#
_cell.length_a   1.000
_cell.length_b   1.000
_cell.length_c   1.000
_cell.angle_alpha   90.00
_cell.angle_beta   90.00
_cell.angle_gamma   90.00
#
_symmetry.space_group_name_H-M   'P 1'
#
loop_
_entity.id
_entity.type
_entity.pdbx_description
1 polymer ?
#
loop_
_entity_poly.entity_id
_entity_poly.type
_entity_poly.pdbx_seq_one_letter_code
_entity_poly.pdbx_strand_id
1 'polypeptide(L)'
;YFGFPVSVADEVHNPVPEISLLPNQPNPFSASTQINILCKNNDAPLEVKIYNLKGQLVKTLFQAIPNEKNTLSWEGNDNAGKKVSSGIYFIKAQQGKNIQTRKILLLK
;
A
#
# COMPACT_ATOMS: atom_id res chain seq x y z
N TYR A 1 15.70 -27.03 -25.33
CA TYR A 1 15.23 -26.90 -24.87
C TYR A 1 14.78 -26.89 -24.61
N PHE A 2 15.02 -26.79 -24.57
CA PHE A 2 14.39 -26.60 -24.04
C PHE A 2 14.01 -26.14 -23.49
N GLY A 3 14.36 -25.81 -23.33
CA GLY A 3 13.94 -25.29 -22.56
C GLY A 3 13.55 -24.72 -22.29
N PHE A 4 13.84 -24.50 -22.20
CA PHE A 4 13.21 -23.77 -21.84
C PHE A 4 12.59 -23.54 -21.54
N PRO A 5 12.71 -23.36 -21.45
CA PRO A 5 11.91 -22.91 -21.06
C PRO A 5 11.27 -22.67 -20.75
N VAL A 6 11.33 -22.34 -20.37
CA VAL A 6 10.52 -21.98 -20.11
C VAL A 6 10.10 -21.49 -19.76
N SER A 7 10.60 -21.57 -19.37
CA SER A 7 10.04 -20.86 -18.89
C SER A 7 9.29 -19.79 -19.17
N VAL A 8 9.50 -19.33 -19.60
CA VAL A 8 8.69 -18.35 -20.23
C VAL A 8 7.25 -18.55 -19.95
N ALA A 9 6.86 -19.76 -19.88
CA ALA A 9 5.48 -20.06 -19.58
C ALA A 9 5.06 -19.38 -18.29
N ASP A 10 5.96 -19.26 -17.35
CA ASP A 10 5.62 -18.63 -16.10
C ASP A 10 5.29 -17.17 -16.27
N GLU A 11 5.99 -16.52 -17.16
CA GLU A 11 5.75 -15.11 -17.37
C GLU A 11 4.39 -14.86 -17.96
N VAL A 12 3.99 -15.73 -18.85
CA VAL A 12 2.70 -15.57 -19.49
C VAL A 12 1.58 -15.71 -18.49
N HIS A 13 1.84 -16.40 -17.41
CA HIS A 13 0.80 -16.68 -16.43
C HIS A 13 0.82 -15.74 -15.26
N ASN A 14 1.60 -14.69 -15.32
CA ASN A 14 1.56 -13.68 -14.27
C ASN A 14 0.28 -12.90 -14.38
N PRO A 15 -0.68 -13.14 -13.49
CA PRO A 15 -1.91 -12.37 -13.56
C PRO A 15 -1.66 -10.95 -13.10
N VAL A 16 -2.51 -10.05 -13.56
CA VAL A 16 -2.50 -8.71 -13.01
C VAL A 16 -2.88 -8.81 -11.53
N PRO A 17 -2.14 -8.18 -10.62
CA PRO A 17 -2.46 -8.28 -9.21
C PRO A 17 -3.86 -7.82 -8.90
N GLU A 18 -4.50 -8.45 -7.90
CA GLU A 18 -5.82 -8.06 -7.46
C GLU A 18 -5.81 -6.66 -6.87
N ILE A 19 -4.73 -6.29 -6.20
CA ILE A 19 -4.54 -4.94 -5.73
C ILE A 19 -3.19 -4.44 -6.21
N SER A 20 -3.10 -3.13 -6.44
CA SER A 20 -1.85 -2.50 -6.84
C SER A 20 -1.67 -1.25 -6.00
N LEU A 21 -0.69 -1.30 -5.12
CA LEU A 21 -0.32 -0.16 -4.29
C LEU A 21 0.73 0.64 -5.05
N LEU A 22 0.33 1.79 -5.56
CA LEU A 22 1.22 2.62 -6.36
C LEU A 22 2.16 3.41 -5.47
N PRO A 23 3.28 3.90 -6.02
CA PRO A 23 4.18 4.74 -5.22
C PRO A 23 3.44 5.97 -4.71
N ASN A 24 3.63 6.28 -3.43
CA ASN A 24 3.04 7.47 -2.84
C ASN A 24 3.79 8.70 -3.29
N GLN A 25 3.08 9.83 -3.33
CA GLN A 25 3.65 11.10 -3.75
C GLN A 25 3.17 12.21 -2.84
N PRO A 26 4.08 13.08 -2.39
CA PRO A 26 5.53 12.97 -2.52
C PRO A 26 6.11 11.92 -1.58
N ASN A 27 7.29 11.43 -1.91
CA ASN A 27 8.05 10.53 -1.06
C ASN A 27 9.53 10.82 -1.29
N PRO A 28 10.25 11.46 -0.35
CA PRO A 28 9.81 11.80 1.02
C PRO A 28 8.74 12.88 1.05
N PHE A 29 8.04 12.96 2.18
CA PHE A 29 7.02 13.99 2.35
C PHE A 29 7.19 14.66 3.71
N SER A 30 6.65 15.88 3.83
CA SER A 30 6.72 16.63 5.09
C SER A 30 5.33 16.92 5.67
N ALA A 31 4.38 17.31 4.86
CA ALA A 31 3.04 17.64 5.31
C ALA A 31 2.05 16.51 5.09
N SER A 32 1.99 15.99 3.87
CA SER A 32 1.10 14.89 3.56
C SER A 32 1.60 14.16 2.32
N THR A 33 1.16 12.93 2.16
CA THR A 33 1.48 12.15 0.98
C THR A 33 0.21 11.49 0.48
N GLN A 34 0.10 11.36 -0.83
CA GLN A 34 -1.07 10.79 -1.47
C GLN A 34 -0.78 9.34 -1.85
N ILE A 35 -1.71 8.46 -1.54
CA ILE A 35 -1.57 7.03 -1.75
C ILE A 35 -2.67 6.59 -2.69
N ASN A 36 -2.30 5.94 -3.78
CA ASN A 36 -3.24 5.47 -4.78
C ASN A 36 -3.22 3.95 -4.82
N ILE A 37 -4.39 3.34 -4.80
CA ILE A 37 -4.52 1.90 -4.81
C ILE A 37 -5.56 1.51 -5.84
N LEU A 38 -5.20 0.57 -6.71
CA LEU A 38 -6.11 0.01 -7.69
C LEU A 38 -6.57 -1.34 -7.19
N CYS A 39 -7.88 -1.58 -7.26
CA CYS A 39 -8.48 -2.84 -6.84
C CYS A 39 -9.33 -3.40 -7.95
N LYS A 40 -9.08 -4.65 -8.32
CA LYS A 40 -9.92 -5.34 -9.29
C LYS A 40 -11.19 -5.88 -8.63
N ASN A 41 -11.07 -6.33 -7.39
CA ASN A 41 -12.18 -6.93 -6.66
C ASN A 41 -12.80 -5.89 -5.76
N ASN A 42 -14.08 -5.58 -6.01
CA ASN A 42 -14.82 -4.61 -5.22
C ASN A 42 -15.82 -5.30 -4.30
N ASP A 43 -15.68 -6.61 -4.11
CA ASP A 43 -16.62 -7.38 -3.28
C ASP A 43 -16.05 -7.72 -1.91
N ALA A 44 -14.78 -7.47 -1.68
CA ALA A 44 -14.13 -7.77 -0.41
C ALA A 44 -13.53 -6.51 0.18
N PRO A 45 -13.54 -6.37 1.51
CA PRO A 45 -13.00 -5.15 2.13
C PRO A 45 -11.50 -5.02 1.93
N LEU A 46 -11.07 -3.78 1.74
CA LEU A 46 -9.67 -3.41 1.63
C LEU A 46 -9.27 -2.72 2.92
N GLU A 47 -8.12 -3.10 3.47
CA GLU A 47 -7.53 -2.43 4.62
C GLU A 47 -6.23 -1.78 4.22
N VAL A 48 -6.07 -0.50 4.57
CA VAL A 48 -4.83 0.23 4.31
C VAL A 48 -4.38 0.81 5.63
N LYS A 49 -3.21 0.39 6.08
CA LYS A 49 -2.69 0.77 7.38
C LYS A 49 -1.25 1.24 7.27
N ILE A 50 -0.88 2.11 8.19
CA ILE A 50 0.49 2.62 8.29
C ILE A 50 1.12 2.03 9.53
N TYR A 51 2.34 1.53 9.38
CA TYR A 51 3.13 0.96 10.48
C TYR A 51 4.45 1.70 10.60
N ASN A 52 4.99 1.74 11.81
CA ASN A 52 6.31 2.32 12.02
C ASN A 52 7.38 1.25 11.78
N LEU A 53 8.64 1.64 11.94
CA LEU A 53 9.76 0.74 11.69
C LEU A 53 9.78 -0.47 12.62
N LYS A 54 9.16 -0.35 13.79
CA LYS A 54 9.07 -1.46 14.74
C LYS A 54 7.89 -2.39 14.44
N GLY A 55 7.11 -2.08 13.41
CA GLY A 55 5.96 -2.90 13.06
C GLY A 55 4.71 -2.58 13.85
N GLN A 56 4.69 -1.47 14.58
CA GLN A 56 3.53 -1.06 15.36
C GLN A 56 2.56 -0.28 14.47
N LEU A 57 1.28 -0.51 14.67
CA LEU A 57 0.25 0.20 13.92
C LEU A 57 0.24 1.67 14.31
N VAL A 58 0.32 2.54 13.31
CA VAL A 58 0.29 3.98 13.51
C VAL A 58 -1.08 4.53 13.13
N LYS A 59 -1.59 4.15 11.97
CA LYS A 59 -2.82 4.72 11.45
C LYS A 59 -3.55 3.72 10.56
N THR A 60 -4.86 3.66 10.69
CA THR A 60 -5.71 2.96 9.73
C THR A 60 -6.27 4.02 8.81
N LEU A 61 -5.87 3.97 7.53
CA LEU A 61 -6.29 4.96 6.55
C LEU A 61 -7.61 4.59 5.89
N PHE A 62 -7.85 3.29 5.70
CA PHE A 62 -9.03 2.85 4.97
C PHE A 62 -9.39 1.45 5.42
N GLN A 63 -10.69 1.21 5.58
CA GLN A 63 -11.18 -0.12 5.99
C GLN A 63 -12.62 -0.21 5.54
N ALA A 64 -12.83 -0.59 4.29
CA ALA A 64 -14.16 -0.65 3.69
C ALA A 64 -14.08 -1.36 2.35
N ILE A 65 -15.23 -1.52 1.71
CA ILE A 65 -15.28 -2.05 0.35
C ILE A 65 -14.71 -0.97 -0.58
N PRO A 66 -13.71 -1.30 -1.39
CA PRO A 66 -13.03 -0.31 -2.20
C PRO A 66 -13.74 -0.02 -3.51
N ASN A 67 -13.36 1.08 -4.14
CA ASN A 67 -13.66 1.34 -5.53
C ASN A 67 -12.53 0.75 -6.38
N GLU A 68 -12.66 0.84 -7.70
CA GLU A 68 -11.60 0.38 -8.58
C GLU A 68 -10.34 1.23 -8.38
N LYS A 69 -10.52 2.53 -8.19
CA LYS A 69 -9.42 3.45 -7.88
C LYS A 69 -9.70 4.09 -6.54
N ASN A 70 -8.72 4.04 -5.66
CA ASN A 70 -8.84 4.62 -4.32
C ASN A 70 -7.67 5.56 -4.09
N THR A 71 -7.98 6.80 -3.70
CA THR A 71 -6.97 7.80 -3.40
C THR A 71 -7.10 8.17 -1.93
N LEU A 72 -6.02 7.98 -1.19
CA LEU A 72 -5.98 8.24 0.23
C LEU A 72 -4.87 9.25 0.52
N SER A 73 -4.99 9.92 1.65
CA SER A 73 -3.99 10.88 2.08
C SER A 73 -3.55 10.56 3.50
N TRP A 74 -2.24 10.61 3.74
CA TRP A 74 -1.71 10.47 5.10
C TRP A 74 -0.96 11.74 5.45
N GLU A 75 -1.29 12.31 6.60
CA GLU A 75 -0.76 13.59 7.04
C GLU A 75 0.30 13.43 8.12
N GLY A 76 0.89 12.24 8.24
CA GLY A 76 1.92 12.01 9.23
C GLY A 76 1.39 12.00 10.65
N ASN A 77 0.20 11.45 10.85
CA ASN A 77 -0.42 11.40 12.18
C ASN A 77 -0.87 9.98 12.51
N ASP A 78 -1.12 9.74 13.79
CA ASP A 78 -1.63 8.45 14.26
C ASP A 78 -3.17 8.48 14.31
N ASN A 79 -3.76 7.38 14.80
CA ASN A 79 -5.21 7.27 14.86
C ASN A 79 -5.84 8.28 15.81
N ALA A 80 -5.08 8.83 16.75
CA ALA A 80 -5.57 9.85 17.66
C ALA A 80 -5.43 11.26 17.06
N GLY A 81 -4.90 11.37 15.84
CA GLY A 81 -4.70 12.66 15.21
C GLY A 81 -3.40 13.33 15.61
N LYS A 82 -2.56 12.64 16.35
CA LYS A 82 -1.32 13.21 16.86
C LYS A 82 -0.20 13.03 15.83
N LYS A 83 0.57 14.08 15.60
CA LYS A 83 1.67 14.02 14.63
C LYS A 83 2.73 13.03 15.11
N VAL A 84 3.24 12.23 14.18
CA VAL A 84 4.32 11.30 14.47
C VAL A 84 5.65 11.89 14.02
N SER A 85 6.74 11.30 14.52
CA SER A 85 8.08 11.84 14.26
C SER A 85 8.57 11.49 12.86
N SER A 86 9.57 12.23 12.40
CA SER A 86 10.25 11.93 11.15
C SER A 86 10.83 10.52 11.21
N GLY A 87 10.82 9.83 10.07
CA GLY A 87 11.35 8.49 10.01
C GLY A 87 10.74 7.67 8.90
N ILE A 88 11.01 6.38 8.97
CA ILE A 88 10.54 5.42 7.97
C ILE A 88 9.25 4.79 8.47
N TYR A 89 8.26 4.72 7.57
CA TYR A 89 6.98 4.10 7.80
C TYR A 89 6.66 3.16 6.65
N PHE A 90 5.70 2.28 6.87
CA PHE A 90 5.28 1.33 5.85
C PHE A 90 3.79 1.41 5.66
N ILE A 91 3.36 1.48 4.40
CA ILE A 91 1.96 1.35 4.02
C ILE A 91 1.73 -0.11 3.72
N LYS A 92 0.69 -0.68 4.30
CA LYS A 92 0.29 -2.04 4.00
C LYS A 92 -1.14 -2.03 3.50
N ALA A 93 -1.35 -2.49 2.27
CA ALA A 93 -2.66 -2.66 1.68
C ALA A 93 -2.97 -4.14 1.65
N GLN A 94 -4.12 -4.52 2.18
CA GLN A 94 -4.49 -5.93 2.28
C GLN A 94 -5.95 -6.13 1.92
N GLN A 95 -6.20 -7.09 1.05
CA GLN A 95 -7.54 -7.51 0.68
C GLN A 95 -7.52 -9.03 0.62
N GLY A 96 -8.15 -9.67 1.61
CA GLY A 96 -8.07 -11.12 1.73
C GLY A 96 -6.64 -11.58 1.90
N LYS A 97 -6.18 -12.40 0.97
CA LYS A 97 -4.79 -12.90 1.00
C LYS A 97 -3.82 -12.03 0.22
N ASN A 98 -4.34 -11.01 -0.45
CA ASN A 98 -3.50 -10.12 -1.26
C ASN A 98 -2.95 -9.01 -0.40
N ILE A 99 -1.63 -8.91 -0.32
CA ILE A 99 -0.96 -7.94 0.54
C ILE A 99 0.12 -7.26 -0.28
N GLN A 100 0.17 -5.93 -0.19
CA GLN A 100 1.27 -5.16 -0.75
C GLN A 100 1.73 -4.14 0.28
N THR A 101 3.04 -3.89 0.28
CA THR A 101 3.65 -2.99 1.25
C THR A 101 4.61 -2.05 0.52
N ARG A 102 4.64 -0.79 0.95
CA ARG A 102 5.58 0.19 0.44
C ARG A 102 6.15 1.00 1.58
N LYS A 103 7.39 1.43 1.39
CA LYS A 103 8.10 2.25 2.36
C LYS A 103 7.81 3.73 2.09
N ILE A 104 7.58 4.48 3.16
CA ILE A 104 7.37 5.93 3.11
C ILE A 104 8.40 6.59 4.00
N LEU A 105 8.91 7.72 3.55
CA LEU A 105 9.85 8.50 4.34
C LEU A 105 9.20 9.84 4.70
N LEU A 106 9.07 10.09 6.01
CA LEU A 106 8.54 11.34 6.54
C LEU A 106 9.69 12.19 7.04
N LEU A 107 9.83 13.37 6.47
CA LEU A 107 10.89 14.32 6.85
C LEU A 107 10.23 15.64 7.22
N LYS A 108 10.27 15.95 8.49
CA LYS A 108 9.72 17.22 8.98
C LYS A 108 10.78 18.29 9.09
#